data_cda1e3fb14d2aa0544f1908d7159bf7a
#
_entry.id   cda1e3fb14d2aa0544f1908d7159bf7a
#
_cell.length_a   1.000
_cell.length_b   1.000
_cell.length_c   1.000
_cell.angle_alpha   90.00
_cell.angle_beta   90.00
_cell.angle_gamma   90.00
#
_symmetry.space_group_name_H-M   'P 1'
#
loop_
_entity.id
_entity.type
_entity.pdbx_description
1 polymer ?
#
loop_
_entity_poly.entity_id
_entity_poly.type
_entity_poly.pdbx_seq_one_letter_code
_entity_poly.pdbx_strand_id
1 'polypeptide(L)'
;VYPFHMPGHKRNPLPFPEVYGIDITEIDGFDNLHHAEGILKEAQQRAADLYGSAHCYYLVNGSTCGILASICAAVKKRGRILVARNSHKAVYHALFLSELTAEYLYPAVTECGIQGQITPRQVEDALKKDPETSAVVITSPTYEGVISDIEGIAKAAHVHGIPLIVDSAHGAHLGFGGEFPQNAVRLGADAVIESLHKTLPSFTQTALLHLNSDLISKSRIEKYLGIYETSSPSYILM
;
A
#
# COMPACT_ATOMS: atom_id res chain seq x y z
N VAL A 1 17.23 -2.54 -26.56
CA VAL A 1 16.45 -3.48 -25.72
C VAL A 1 15.42 -2.67 -24.96
N TYR A 2 14.14 -2.98 -25.14
CA TYR A 2 13.06 -2.32 -24.41
C TYR A 2 13.10 -2.77 -22.94
N PRO A 3 13.08 -1.85 -21.96
CA PRO A 3 13.12 -2.20 -20.55
C PRO A 3 11.72 -2.57 -20.04
N PHE A 4 11.32 -3.82 -20.15
CA PHE A 4 10.05 -4.30 -19.59
C PHE A 4 10.04 -4.34 -18.06
N HIS A 5 11.22 -4.31 -17.42
CA HIS A 5 11.35 -4.20 -15.98
C HIS A 5 11.12 -2.76 -15.47
N MET A 6 10.98 -2.61 -14.17
CA MET A 6 10.92 -1.31 -13.49
C MET A 6 12.21 -0.50 -13.66
N PRO A 7 12.19 0.83 -13.51
CA PRO A 7 11.05 1.68 -13.12
C PRO A 7 10.08 1.97 -14.28
N GLY A 8 8.88 2.45 -13.91
CA GLY A 8 7.78 2.72 -14.86
C GLY A 8 8.09 3.75 -15.94
N HIS A 9 8.98 4.72 -15.69
CA HIS A 9 9.43 5.71 -16.68
C HIS A 9 10.26 5.10 -17.85
N LYS A 10 10.68 3.83 -17.72
CA LYS A 10 11.39 3.06 -18.77
C LYS A 10 12.64 3.74 -19.32
N ARG A 11 13.32 4.58 -18.52
CA ARG A 11 14.50 5.39 -18.88
C ARG A 11 14.23 6.42 -19.96
N ASN A 12 12.97 6.78 -20.19
CA ASN A 12 12.67 7.92 -21.05
C ASN A 12 13.24 9.20 -20.42
N PRO A 13 13.86 10.10 -21.19
CA PRO A 13 14.38 11.34 -20.65
C PRO A 13 13.22 12.17 -20.11
N LEU A 14 13.33 12.59 -18.85
CA LEU A 14 12.43 13.55 -18.23
C LEU A 14 13.07 14.93 -18.31
N PRO A 15 12.31 16.00 -18.49
CA PRO A 15 12.83 17.36 -18.58
C PRO A 15 13.12 17.91 -17.18
N PHE A 16 14.07 17.27 -16.46
CA PHE A 16 14.46 17.74 -15.13
C PHE A 16 15.65 18.70 -15.21
N PRO A 17 15.64 19.77 -14.38
CA PRO A 17 16.82 20.59 -14.13
C PRO A 17 17.94 19.76 -13.48
N GLU A 18 19.09 20.36 -13.30
CA GLU A 18 20.20 19.75 -12.58
C GLU A 18 19.73 19.23 -11.20
N VAL A 19 19.91 17.93 -10.95
CA VAL A 19 19.33 17.23 -9.79
C VAL A 19 19.73 17.88 -8.48
N TYR A 20 21.00 18.29 -8.33
CA TYR A 20 21.48 18.97 -7.12
C TYR A 20 20.78 20.31 -6.86
N GLY A 21 20.28 20.97 -7.89
CA GLY A 21 19.57 22.25 -7.76
C GLY A 21 18.15 22.12 -7.20
N ILE A 22 17.60 20.90 -7.18
CA ILE A 22 16.25 20.58 -6.64
C ILE A 22 16.31 19.66 -5.43
N ASP A 23 17.49 19.22 -5.01
CA ASP A 23 17.67 18.41 -3.81
C ASP A 23 17.73 19.34 -2.59
N ILE A 24 16.63 19.40 -1.86
CA ILE A 24 16.43 20.28 -0.70
C ILE A 24 15.97 19.45 0.49
N THR A 25 15.88 20.10 1.64
CA THR A 25 15.30 19.56 2.88
C THR A 25 14.05 20.36 3.28
N GLU A 26 13.52 20.12 4.46
CA GLU A 26 12.42 20.85 5.08
C GLU A 26 12.83 22.28 5.45
N ILE A 27 12.87 23.17 4.45
CA ILE A 27 13.17 24.59 4.59
C ILE A 27 11.89 25.43 4.41
N ASP A 28 11.95 26.70 4.85
CA ASP A 28 10.81 27.62 4.76
C ASP A 28 10.25 27.69 3.34
N GLY A 29 8.93 27.47 3.22
CA GLY A 29 8.19 27.48 1.95
C GLY A 29 8.12 26.12 1.22
N PHE A 30 8.79 25.07 1.71
CA PHE A 30 8.78 23.74 1.08
C PHE A 30 8.09 22.65 1.91
N ASP A 31 7.54 23.01 3.09
CA ASP A 31 6.79 22.10 3.96
C ASP A 31 7.67 20.99 4.60
N ASN A 32 7.04 20.07 5.35
CA ASN A 32 7.70 18.95 6.01
C ASN A 32 6.84 17.70 5.84
N LEU A 33 7.38 16.62 5.28
CA LEU A 33 6.63 15.40 4.99
C LEU A 33 5.95 14.80 6.23
N HIS A 34 6.63 14.82 7.38
CA HIS A 34 6.10 14.26 8.64
C HIS A 34 5.12 15.20 9.37
N HIS A 35 5.04 16.46 8.97
CA HIS A 35 4.15 17.49 9.51
C HIS A 35 3.62 18.39 8.40
N ALA A 36 3.06 17.79 7.36
CA ALA A 36 2.61 18.49 6.16
C ALA A 36 1.45 19.46 6.49
N GLU A 37 1.68 20.76 6.26
CA GLU A 37 0.71 21.83 6.49
C GLU A 37 0.46 22.68 5.24
N GLY A 38 1.38 22.67 4.29
CA GLY A 38 1.41 23.47 3.07
C GLY A 38 1.36 22.64 1.79
N ILE A 39 2.35 22.83 0.93
CA ILE A 39 2.40 22.27 -0.44
C ILE A 39 2.34 20.73 -0.46
N LEU A 40 2.98 20.05 0.48
CA LEU A 40 2.93 18.59 0.57
C LEU A 40 1.56 18.11 1.01
N LYS A 41 0.93 18.79 1.97
CA LYS A 41 -0.45 18.50 2.37
C LYS A 41 -1.42 18.64 1.20
N GLU A 42 -1.32 19.73 0.43
CA GLU A 42 -2.15 19.93 -0.76
C GLU A 42 -1.90 18.85 -1.81
N ALA A 43 -0.64 18.47 -2.03
CA ALA A 43 -0.28 17.44 -2.99
C ALA A 43 -0.82 16.05 -2.56
N GLN A 44 -0.69 15.70 -1.29
CA GLN A 44 -1.27 14.48 -0.72
C GLN A 44 -2.79 14.48 -0.79
N GLN A 45 -3.44 15.64 -0.57
CA GLN A 45 -4.89 15.76 -0.71
C GLN A 45 -5.33 15.56 -2.17
N ARG A 46 -4.63 16.15 -3.15
CA ARG A 46 -4.93 15.90 -4.58
C ARG A 46 -4.80 14.41 -4.94
N ALA A 47 -3.79 13.73 -4.40
CA ALA A 47 -3.65 12.28 -4.60
C ALA A 47 -4.81 11.52 -3.95
N ALA A 48 -5.21 11.89 -2.73
CA ALA A 48 -6.36 11.30 -2.04
C ALA A 48 -7.65 11.46 -2.87
N ASP A 49 -7.93 12.66 -3.36
CA ASP A 49 -9.11 12.96 -4.17
C ASP A 49 -9.12 12.16 -5.48
N LEU A 50 -7.95 12.05 -6.13
CA LEU A 50 -7.80 11.34 -7.39
C LEU A 50 -8.09 9.84 -7.25
N TYR A 51 -7.55 9.19 -6.21
CA TYR A 51 -7.79 7.77 -5.93
C TYR A 51 -9.11 7.52 -5.20
N GLY A 52 -9.67 8.52 -4.53
CA GLY A 52 -10.90 8.44 -3.75
C GLY A 52 -10.70 7.97 -2.32
N SER A 53 -9.53 8.23 -1.72
CA SER A 53 -9.25 7.93 -0.32
C SER A 53 -9.55 9.10 0.60
N ALA A 54 -9.76 8.83 1.90
CA ALA A 54 -9.92 9.86 2.92
C ALA A 54 -8.59 10.58 3.20
N HIS A 55 -7.47 9.83 3.19
CA HIS A 55 -6.12 10.36 3.36
C HIS A 55 -5.15 9.63 2.43
N CYS A 56 -4.14 10.38 1.96
CA CYS A 56 -3.02 9.82 1.20
C CYS A 56 -1.70 10.33 1.81
N TYR A 57 -0.72 9.45 1.90
CA TYR A 57 0.62 9.76 2.39
C TYR A 57 1.65 9.42 1.30
N TYR A 58 2.55 10.34 1.04
CA TYR A 58 3.71 10.09 0.18
C TYR A 58 4.73 9.24 0.93
N LEU A 59 5.28 8.24 0.26
CA LEU A 59 6.28 7.34 0.80
C LEU A 59 7.56 7.45 -0.01
N VAL A 60 8.64 7.87 0.65
CA VAL A 60 9.98 8.00 0.05
C VAL A 60 10.89 6.80 0.37
N ASN A 61 10.44 5.88 1.19
CA ASN A 61 11.11 4.61 1.51
C ASN A 61 10.42 3.38 0.87
N GLY A 62 9.70 3.61 -0.24
CA GLY A 62 9.00 2.59 -1.00
C GLY A 62 7.73 2.09 -0.30
N SER A 63 6.98 1.23 -0.99
CA SER A 63 5.80 0.56 -0.41
C SER A 63 6.14 -0.28 0.83
N THR A 64 7.39 -0.68 1.02
CA THR A 64 7.84 -1.42 2.19
C THR A 64 7.50 -0.70 3.49
N CYS A 65 7.80 0.60 3.62
CA CYS A 65 7.47 1.36 4.83
C CYS A 65 5.96 1.49 5.03
N GLY A 66 5.18 1.69 3.97
CA GLY A 66 3.73 1.75 4.03
C GLY A 66 3.09 0.43 4.49
N ILE A 67 3.59 -0.71 4.00
CA ILE A 67 3.14 -2.03 4.45
C ILE A 67 3.44 -2.24 5.94
N LEU A 68 4.67 -1.94 6.37
CA LEU A 68 5.07 -2.03 7.78
C LEU A 68 4.19 -1.13 8.65
N ALA A 69 4.02 0.13 8.27
CA ALA A 69 3.22 1.10 9.00
C ALA A 69 1.76 0.69 9.13
N SER A 70 1.14 0.22 8.02
CA SER A 70 -0.26 -0.20 8.00
C SER A 70 -0.52 -1.40 8.90
N ILE A 71 0.32 -2.43 8.82
CA ILE A 71 0.18 -3.63 9.64
C ILE A 71 0.38 -3.30 11.12
N CYS A 72 1.44 -2.54 11.47
CA CYS A 72 1.72 -2.15 12.84
C CYS A 72 0.66 -1.18 13.41
N ALA A 73 0.01 -0.37 12.55
CA ALA A 73 -1.10 0.48 12.96
C ALA A 73 -2.38 -0.31 13.20
N ALA A 74 -2.68 -1.30 12.36
CA ALA A 74 -3.89 -2.12 12.46
C ALA A 74 -3.83 -3.13 13.61
N VAL A 75 -2.70 -3.80 13.79
CA VAL A 75 -2.55 -4.93 14.72
C VAL A 75 -1.69 -4.54 15.92
N LYS A 76 -2.11 -4.89 17.12
CA LYS A 76 -1.29 -4.74 18.33
C LYS A 76 -0.14 -5.76 18.32
N LYS A 77 0.98 -5.40 18.96
CA LYS A 77 2.10 -6.33 19.15
C LYS A 77 1.60 -7.66 19.77
N ARG A 78 2.07 -8.78 19.21
CA ARG A 78 1.64 -10.15 19.55
C ARG A 78 0.19 -10.47 19.21
N GLY A 79 -0.47 -9.62 18.40
CA GLY A 79 -1.81 -9.87 17.91
C GLY A 79 -1.85 -10.92 16.79
N ARG A 80 -3.05 -11.21 16.31
CA ARG A 80 -3.32 -12.19 15.26
C ARG A 80 -3.71 -11.49 13.97
N ILE A 81 -3.28 -12.06 12.84
CA ILE A 81 -3.47 -11.46 11.53
C ILE A 81 -3.69 -12.56 10.46
N LEU A 82 -4.57 -12.30 9.51
CA LEU A 82 -4.81 -13.16 8.36
C LEU A 82 -4.06 -12.63 7.15
N VAL A 83 -3.21 -13.45 6.52
CA VAL A 83 -2.26 -13.02 5.50
C VAL A 83 -2.32 -13.92 4.27
N ALA A 84 -2.42 -13.33 3.07
CA ALA A 84 -2.23 -14.08 1.83
C ALA A 84 -0.79 -14.62 1.75
N ARG A 85 -0.62 -15.93 1.49
CA ARG A 85 0.69 -16.58 1.54
C ARG A 85 1.65 -16.10 0.44
N ASN A 86 1.13 -15.53 -0.64
CA ASN A 86 1.88 -14.92 -1.74
C ASN A 86 2.26 -13.45 -1.51
N SER A 87 2.21 -12.98 -0.27
CA SER A 87 2.57 -11.59 0.08
C SER A 87 4.06 -11.30 -0.08
N HIS A 88 4.37 -10.02 -0.32
CA HIS A 88 5.74 -9.52 -0.36
C HIS A 88 6.44 -9.69 1.00
N LYS A 89 7.79 -9.83 0.98
CA LYS A 89 8.61 -9.98 2.20
C LYS A 89 8.38 -8.90 3.27
N ALA A 90 7.95 -7.68 2.89
CA ALA A 90 7.64 -6.61 3.83
C ALA A 90 6.52 -7.00 4.82
N VAL A 91 5.53 -7.78 4.39
CA VAL A 91 4.48 -8.32 5.26
C VAL A 91 5.10 -9.23 6.32
N TYR A 92 5.98 -10.15 5.91
CA TYR A 92 6.67 -11.06 6.85
C TYR A 92 7.61 -10.33 7.80
N HIS A 93 8.23 -9.23 7.35
CA HIS A 93 9.01 -8.36 8.23
C HIS A 93 8.11 -7.70 9.30
N ALA A 94 6.90 -7.26 8.95
CA ALA A 94 5.95 -6.73 9.92
C ALA A 94 5.53 -7.79 10.95
N LEU A 95 5.28 -9.04 10.50
CA LEU A 95 5.00 -10.16 11.40
C LEU A 95 6.13 -10.36 12.41
N PHE A 96 7.37 -10.37 11.93
CA PHE A 96 8.55 -10.54 12.77
C PHE A 96 8.74 -9.39 13.76
N LEU A 97 8.71 -8.14 13.29
CA LEU A 97 8.94 -6.94 14.11
C LEU A 97 7.89 -6.76 15.21
N SER A 98 6.65 -7.12 14.93
CA SER A 98 5.54 -7.01 15.86
C SER A 98 5.19 -8.32 16.58
N GLU A 99 5.98 -9.37 16.37
CA GLU A 99 5.77 -10.71 16.95
C GLU A 99 4.34 -11.23 16.70
N LEU A 100 3.79 -10.99 15.49
CA LEU A 100 2.42 -11.35 15.17
C LEU A 100 2.27 -12.84 14.89
N THR A 101 1.12 -13.40 15.30
CA THR A 101 0.70 -14.74 14.91
C THR A 101 -0.11 -14.65 13.62
N ALA A 102 0.39 -15.29 12.55
CA ALA A 102 -0.28 -15.27 11.25
C ALA A 102 -1.00 -16.59 10.96
N GLU A 103 -2.26 -16.49 10.53
CA GLU A 103 -2.96 -17.52 9.76
C GLU A 103 -2.82 -17.19 8.29
N TYR A 104 -2.70 -18.21 7.42
CA TYR A 104 -2.40 -17.99 6.01
C TYR A 104 -3.54 -18.40 5.08
N LEU A 105 -3.84 -17.52 4.13
CA LEU A 105 -4.69 -17.79 2.98
C LEU A 105 -3.81 -18.27 1.81
N TYR A 106 -4.11 -19.42 1.27
CA TYR A 106 -3.37 -20.00 0.15
C TYR A 106 -4.15 -19.78 -1.14
N PRO A 107 -3.62 -19.00 -2.11
CA PRO A 107 -4.22 -18.87 -3.43
C PRO A 107 -4.18 -20.20 -4.17
N ALA A 108 -5.18 -20.45 -5.01
CA ALA A 108 -5.10 -21.57 -5.94
C ALA A 108 -3.93 -21.36 -6.91
N VAL A 109 -3.29 -22.42 -7.36
CA VAL A 109 -2.21 -22.37 -8.35
C VAL A 109 -2.76 -22.85 -9.67
N THR A 110 -2.54 -22.07 -10.74
CA THR A 110 -2.95 -22.42 -12.11
C THR A 110 -2.05 -23.53 -12.68
N GLU A 111 -2.47 -24.15 -13.77
CA GLU A 111 -1.69 -25.20 -14.46
C GLU A 111 -0.31 -24.70 -14.91
N CYS A 112 -0.17 -23.41 -15.21
CA CYS A 112 1.12 -22.78 -15.56
C CYS A 112 1.93 -22.29 -14.35
N GLY A 113 1.53 -22.64 -13.11
CA GLY A 113 2.26 -22.31 -11.89
C GLY A 113 2.03 -20.89 -11.37
N ILE A 114 1.12 -20.12 -11.96
CA ILE A 114 0.77 -18.77 -11.49
C ILE A 114 -0.16 -18.88 -10.29
N GLN A 115 0.10 -18.07 -9.26
CA GLN A 115 -0.77 -17.98 -8.09
C GLN A 115 -2.03 -17.17 -8.42
N GLY A 116 -3.18 -17.75 -8.10
CA GLY A 116 -4.49 -17.18 -8.38
C GLY A 116 -4.96 -16.18 -7.32
N GLN A 117 -6.25 -15.95 -7.31
CA GLN A 117 -6.93 -15.03 -6.41
C GLN A 117 -7.03 -15.58 -4.99
N ILE A 118 -7.10 -14.67 -4.01
CA ILE A 118 -7.74 -14.90 -2.73
C ILE A 118 -9.24 -14.59 -2.90
N THR A 119 -10.10 -15.43 -2.38
CA THR A 119 -11.55 -15.28 -2.53
C THR A 119 -12.20 -14.75 -1.26
N PRO A 120 -13.35 -14.04 -1.35
CA PRO A 120 -14.13 -13.60 -0.18
C PRO A 120 -14.49 -14.76 0.76
N ARG A 121 -14.82 -15.92 0.20
CA ARG A 121 -15.16 -17.11 0.98
C ARG A 121 -14.00 -17.62 1.83
N GLN A 122 -12.79 -17.65 1.28
CA GLN A 122 -11.59 -18.03 2.06
C GLN A 122 -11.38 -17.11 3.26
N VAL A 123 -11.59 -15.79 3.06
CA VAL A 123 -11.47 -14.80 4.14
C VAL A 123 -12.56 -15.01 5.18
N GLU A 124 -13.82 -15.15 4.77
CA GLU A 124 -14.96 -15.37 5.66
C GLU A 124 -14.79 -16.65 6.49
N ASP A 125 -14.41 -17.77 5.85
CA ASP A 125 -14.20 -19.04 6.53
C ASP A 125 -13.05 -18.99 7.55
N ALA A 126 -11.96 -18.26 7.22
CA ALA A 126 -10.83 -18.07 8.12
C ALA A 126 -11.19 -17.19 9.32
N LEU A 127 -11.92 -16.09 9.11
CA LEU A 127 -12.36 -15.19 10.19
C LEU A 127 -13.35 -15.83 11.14
N LYS A 128 -14.24 -16.70 10.64
CA LYS A 128 -15.14 -17.51 11.48
C LYS A 128 -14.37 -18.48 12.37
N LYS A 129 -13.27 -19.05 11.85
CA LYS A 129 -12.42 -20.01 12.57
C LYS A 129 -11.57 -19.32 13.64
N ASP A 130 -11.11 -18.08 13.38
CA ASP A 130 -10.26 -17.31 14.28
C ASP A 130 -10.80 -15.88 14.50
N PRO A 131 -11.74 -15.72 15.45
CA PRO A 131 -12.36 -14.42 15.75
C PRO A 131 -11.41 -13.41 16.39
N GLU A 132 -10.21 -13.82 16.84
CA GLU A 132 -9.19 -12.91 17.40
C GLU A 132 -8.34 -12.23 16.32
N THR A 133 -8.55 -12.57 15.05
CA THR A 133 -7.89 -11.89 13.92
C THR A 133 -8.20 -10.39 13.96
N SER A 134 -7.16 -9.56 13.83
CA SER A 134 -7.26 -8.10 13.96
C SER A 134 -7.12 -7.36 12.63
N ALA A 135 -6.63 -8.01 11.57
CA ALA A 135 -6.55 -7.45 10.23
C ALA A 135 -6.43 -8.56 9.18
N VAL A 136 -6.83 -8.26 7.95
CA VAL A 136 -6.60 -9.07 6.75
C VAL A 136 -5.60 -8.36 5.86
N VAL A 137 -4.59 -9.08 5.35
CA VAL A 137 -3.59 -8.54 4.41
C VAL A 137 -3.55 -9.41 3.16
N ILE A 138 -3.76 -8.80 2.00
CA ILE A 138 -3.65 -9.48 0.70
C ILE A 138 -2.81 -8.66 -0.28
N THR A 139 -2.31 -9.33 -1.31
CA THR A 139 -1.62 -8.69 -2.45
C THR A 139 -2.52 -8.73 -3.67
N SER A 140 -2.91 -7.55 -4.19
CA SER A 140 -3.74 -7.43 -5.38
C SER A 140 -3.51 -6.07 -6.05
N PRO A 141 -3.06 -6.04 -7.33
CA PRO A 141 -2.71 -7.21 -8.15
C PRO A 141 -1.44 -7.92 -7.66
N THR A 142 -1.31 -9.20 -8.01
CA THR A 142 -0.05 -9.94 -7.80
C THR A 142 1.03 -9.46 -8.79
N TYR A 143 2.25 -9.98 -8.66
CA TYR A 143 3.34 -9.68 -9.60
C TYR A 143 2.96 -10.04 -11.05
N GLU A 144 2.21 -11.12 -11.24
CA GLU A 144 1.74 -11.61 -12.54
C GLU A 144 0.48 -10.87 -13.04
N GLY A 145 -0.08 -9.96 -12.24
CA GLY A 145 -1.26 -9.17 -12.61
C GLY A 145 -2.60 -9.80 -12.22
N VAL A 146 -2.62 -10.82 -11.38
CA VAL A 146 -3.87 -11.43 -10.89
C VAL A 146 -4.53 -10.51 -9.86
N ILE A 147 -5.80 -10.17 -10.10
CA ILE A 147 -6.61 -9.30 -9.23
C ILE A 147 -7.61 -10.16 -8.46
N SER A 148 -7.69 -9.96 -7.14
CA SER A 148 -8.70 -10.56 -6.27
C SER A 148 -9.98 -9.70 -6.22
N ASP A 149 -11.08 -10.31 -5.83
CA ASP A 149 -12.35 -9.60 -5.56
C ASP A 149 -12.25 -8.79 -4.26
N ILE A 150 -11.63 -7.59 -4.36
CA ILE A 150 -11.41 -6.71 -3.23
C ILE A 150 -12.70 -6.29 -2.55
N GLU A 151 -13.74 -5.96 -3.33
CA GLU A 151 -15.03 -5.54 -2.77
C GLU A 151 -15.68 -6.64 -1.94
N GLY A 152 -15.69 -7.86 -2.46
CA GLY A 152 -16.22 -9.02 -1.73
C GLY A 152 -15.37 -9.34 -0.48
N ILE A 153 -14.04 -9.22 -0.56
CA ILE A 153 -13.14 -9.45 0.58
C ILE A 153 -13.34 -8.39 1.66
N ALA A 154 -13.43 -7.11 1.26
CA ALA A 154 -13.70 -6.02 2.19
C ALA A 154 -15.03 -6.23 2.93
N LYS A 155 -16.10 -6.57 2.22
CA LYS A 155 -17.39 -6.90 2.82
C LYS A 155 -17.29 -8.05 3.83
N ALA A 156 -16.57 -9.12 3.47
CA ALA A 156 -16.36 -10.27 4.36
C ALA A 156 -15.60 -9.89 5.64
N ALA A 157 -14.57 -9.03 5.54
CA ALA A 157 -13.79 -8.55 6.69
C ALA A 157 -14.62 -7.58 7.57
N HIS A 158 -15.32 -6.64 6.95
CA HIS A 158 -16.08 -5.60 7.64
C HIS A 158 -17.27 -6.11 8.44
N VAL A 159 -17.90 -7.23 8.04
CA VAL A 159 -18.93 -7.90 8.86
C VAL A 159 -18.39 -8.26 10.26
N HIS A 160 -17.09 -8.50 10.38
CA HIS A 160 -16.40 -8.79 11.63
C HIS A 160 -15.75 -7.55 12.27
N GLY A 161 -15.90 -6.34 11.66
CA GLY A 161 -15.23 -5.12 12.13
C GLY A 161 -13.71 -5.13 11.93
N ILE A 162 -13.21 -5.93 10.99
CA ILE A 162 -11.79 -6.17 10.74
C ILE A 162 -11.35 -5.41 9.49
N PRO A 163 -10.25 -4.62 9.54
CA PRO A 163 -9.75 -3.89 8.39
C PRO A 163 -9.09 -4.79 7.35
N LEU A 164 -9.24 -4.40 6.08
CA LEU A 164 -8.56 -4.97 4.94
C LEU A 164 -7.39 -4.07 4.50
N ILE A 165 -6.18 -4.59 4.54
CA ILE A 165 -4.97 -3.96 4.03
C ILE A 165 -4.62 -4.62 2.69
N VAL A 166 -4.47 -3.82 1.64
CA VAL A 166 -4.12 -4.30 0.30
C VAL A 166 -2.74 -3.79 -0.10
N ASP A 167 -1.81 -4.72 -0.28
CA ASP A 167 -0.57 -4.47 -0.99
C ASP A 167 -0.88 -4.42 -2.50
N SER A 168 -1.12 -3.21 -2.99
CA SER A 168 -1.39 -2.89 -4.39
C SER A 168 -0.15 -2.30 -5.08
N ALA A 169 1.04 -2.75 -4.70
CA ALA A 169 2.29 -2.21 -5.22
C ALA A 169 2.40 -2.28 -6.76
N HIS A 170 1.68 -3.18 -7.41
CA HIS A 170 1.59 -3.29 -8.87
C HIS A 170 0.33 -2.64 -9.45
N GLY A 171 -0.48 -1.95 -8.64
CA GLY A 171 -1.81 -1.45 -8.99
C GLY A 171 -1.96 0.06 -9.09
N ALA A 172 -0.88 0.86 -9.00
CA ALA A 172 -0.99 2.32 -8.99
C ALA A 172 -1.67 2.94 -10.22
N HIS A 173 -1.74 2.21 -11.34
CA HIS A 173 -2.43 2.62 -12.57
C HIS A 173 -3.90 2.20 -12.61
N LEU A 174 -4.37 1.38 -11.68
CA LEU A 174 -5.75 0.89 -11.68
C LEU A 174 -6.74 2.03 -11.37
N GLY A 175 -7.90 1.97 -12.01
CA GLY A 175 -8.92 3.02 -11.91
C GLY A 175 -8.70 4.21 -12.85
N PHE A 176 -7.58 4.26 -13.57
CA PHE A 176 -7.29 5.28 -14.56
C PHE A 176 -7.43 4.70 -15.99
N GLY A 177 -8.27 5.34 -16.80
CA GLY A 177 -8.61 4.86 -18.14
C GLY A 177 -9.72 3.79 -18.12
N GLY A 178 -10.50 3.75 -19.20
CA GLY A 178 -11.75 2.97 -19.24
C GLY A 178 -11.59 1.45 -19.30
N GLU A 179 -10.38 0.93 -19.51
CA GLU A 179 -10.13 -0.51 -19.69
C GLU A 179 -9.52 -1.17 -18.45
N PHE A 180 -8.99 -0.39 -17.52
CA PHE A 180 -8.41 -0.94 -16.29
C PHE A 180 -9.47 -1.20 -15.22
N PRO A 181 -9.33 -2.28 -14.43
CA PRO A 181 -10.16 -2.51 -13.25
C PRO A 181 -10.10 -1.35 -12.26
N GLN A 182 -11.09 -1.23 -11.39
CA GLN A 182 -11.12 -0.23 -10.34
C GLN A 182 -10.01 -0.46 -9.31
N ASN A 183 -9.49 0.62 -8.71
CA ASN A 183 -8.48 0.54 -7.67
C ASN A 183 -9.05 0.01 -6.34
N ALA A 184 -8.19 -0.55 -5.49
CA ALA A 184 -8.57 -1.16 -4.23
C ALA A 184 -9.17 -0.17 -3.22
N VAL A 185 -8.82 1.12 -3.29
CA VAL A 185 -9.38 2.18 -2.45
C VAL A 185 -10.89 2.30 -2.66
N ARG A 186 -11.32 2.42 -3.91
CA ARG A 186 -12.74 2.56 -4.27
C ARG A 186 -13.54 1.27 -4.11
N LEU A 187 -12.85 0.14 -4.00
CA LEU A 187 -13.45 -1.17 -3.73
C LEU A 187 -13.58 -1.47 -2.24
N GLY A 188 -13.25 -0.51 -1.36
CA GLY A 188 -13.52 -0.58 0.06
C GLY A 188 -12.38 -1.13 0.92
N ALA A 189 -11.15 -1.22 0.41
CA ALA A 189 -10.00 -1.50 1.25
C ALA A 189 -9.73 -0.34 2.21
N ASP A 190 -9.32 -0.66 3.45
CA ASP A 190 -9.10 0.32 4.52
C ASP A 190 -7.73 0.99 4.44
N ALA A 191 -6.71 0.23 4.08
CA ALA A 191 -5.40 0.75 3.74
C ALA A 191 -4.91 0.12 2.42
N VAL A 192 -4.42 0.96 1.50
CA VAL A 192 -3.91 0.51 0.21
C VAL A 192 -2.53 1.09 0.00
N ILE A 193 -1.56 0.24 -0.33
CA ILE A 193 -0.18 0.65 -0.57
C ILE A 193 0.17 0.43 -2.03
N GLU A 194 0.61 1.50 -2.71
CA GLU A 194 0.91 1.51 -4.13
C GLU A 194 2.33 1.97 -4.41
N SER A 195 3.07 1.22 -5.23
CA SER A 195 4.38 1.67 -5.72
C SER A 195 4.22 2.43 -7.03
N LEU A 196 4.39 3.75 -7.01
CA LEU A 196 4.27 4.57 -8.21
C LEU A 196 5.31 4.16 -9.26
N HIS A 197 6.55 3.94 -8.83
CA HIS A 197 7.68 3.60 -9.69
C HIS A 197 7.56 2.28 -10.46
N LYS A 198 6.61 1.39 -10.10
CA LYS A 198 6.42 0.12 -10.81
C LYS A 198 5.61 0.27 -12.08
N THR A 199 4.55 1.04 -12.05
CA THR A 199 3.58 1.14 -13.14
C THR A 199 3.35 2.55 -13.67
N LEU A 200 3.76 3.58 -12.95
CA LEU A 200 3.68 4.97 -13.35
C LEU A 200 5.08 5.56 -13.62
N PRO A 201 5.21 6.65 -14.40
CA PRO A 201 6.48 7.31 -14.66
C PRO A 201 6.95 8.09 -13.42
N SER A 202 7.62 7.41 -12.51
CA SER A 202 8.09 7.95 -11.24
C SER A 202 9.48 7.38 -10.90
N PHE A 203 10.22 8.05 -10.03
CA PHE A 203 11.50 7.56 -9.56
C PHE A 203 11.33 6.29 -8.71
N THR A 204 12.33 5.42 -8.79
CA THR A 204 12.38 4.23 -7.91
C THR A 204 12.26 4.67 -6.44
N GLN A 205 11.56 3.89 -5.64
CA GLN A 205 11.30 4.11 -4.23
C GLN A 205 10.05 4.95 -3.93
N THR A 206 9.48 5.67 -4.91
CA THR A 206 8.24 6.43 -4.72
C THR A 206 7.05 5.51 -4.55
N ALA A 207 6.22 5.80 -3.56
CA ALA A 207 5.00 5.04 -3.30
C ALA A 207 3.94 5.91 -2.60
N LEU A 208 2.72 5.40 -2.50
CA LEU A 208 1.62 6.01 -1.76
C LEU A 208 1.07 5.01 -0.73
N LEU A 209 0.61 5.55 0.40
CA LEU A 209 -0.27 4.88 1.34
C LEU A 209 -1.60 5.63 1.38
N HIS A 210 -2.67 4.96 1.02
CA HIS A 210 -4.05 5.44 1.16
C HIS A 210 -4.67 4.88 2.43
N LEU A 211 -5.28 5.73 3.23
CA LEU A 211 -6.10 5.36 4.38
C LEU A 211 -7.54 5.78 4.11
N ASN A 212 -8.49 4.85 4.22
CA ASN A 212 -9.85 5.04 3.73
C ASN A 212 -10.95 4.70 4.74
N SER A 213 -10.60 4.37 5.97
CA SER A 213 -11.58 4.07 7.01
C SER A 213 -11.05 4.33 8.42
N ASP A 214 -11.96 4.38 9.38
CA ASP A 214 -11.65 4.53 10.82
C ASP A 214 -11.27 3.21 11.51
N LEU A 215 -11.32 2.07 10.81
CA LEU A 215 -10.90 0.78 11.37
C LEU A 215 -9.39 0.73 11.64
N ILE A 216 -8.61 1.57 10.96
CA ILE A 216 -7.19 1.79 11.23
C ILE A 216 -6.99 3.24 11.69
N SER A 217 -6.49 3.43 12.89
CA SER A 217 -6.28 4.77 13.45
C SER A 217 -5.28 5.58 12.63
N LYS A 218 -5.70 6.76 12.15
CA LYS A 218 -4.86 7.73 11.43
C LYS A 218 -3.60 8.08 12.24
N SER A 219 -3.75 8.40 13.51
CA SER A 219 -2.63 8.77 14.37
C SER A 219 -1.62 7.64 14.56
N ARG A 220 -2.08 6.37 14.49
CA ARG A 220 -1.17 5.21 14.51
C ARG A 220 -0.44 5.07 13.18
N ILE A 221 -1.09 5.30 12.04
CA ILE A 221 -0.44 5.32 10.73
C ILE A 221 0.68 6.36 10.74
N GLU A 222 0.38 7.61 11.09
CA GLU A 222 1.35 8.71 11.14
C GLU A 222 2.52 8.42 12.08
N LYS A 223 2.25 7.85 13.25
CA LYS A 223 3.29 7.40 14.17
C LYS A 223 4.23 6.37 13.54
N TYR A 224 3.68 5.35 12.86
CA TYR A 224 4.51 4.29 12.28
C TYR A 224 5.20 4.74 10.99
N LEU A 225 4.63 5.66 10.22
CA LEU A 225 5.35 6.32 9.12
C LEU A 225 6.57 7.07 9.67
N GLY A 226 6.42 7.85 10.74
CA GLY A 226 7.56 8.52 11.38
C GLY A 226 8.62 7.57 11.96
N ILE A 227 8.31 6.28 12.18
CA ILE A 227 9.28 5.26 12.61
C ILE A 227 9.97 4.58 11.42
N TYR A 228 9.24 4.31 10.33
CA TYR A 228 9.72 3.50 9.21
C TYR A 228 10.20 4.31 8.02
N GLU A 229 9.86 5.59 7.94
CA GLU A 229 10.44 6.51 6.96
C GLU A 229 11.64 7.26 7.53
N THR A 230 12.50 7.71 6.63
CA THR A 230 13.64 8.55 6.99
C THR A 230 13.19 9.87 7.60
N SER A 231 13.95 10.39 8.57
CA SER A 231 13.74 11.74 9.10
C SER A 231 14.24 12.85 8.17
N SER A 232 14.94 12.49 7.08
CA SER A 232 15.44 13.40 6.05
C SER A 232 14.92 12.93 4.70
N PRO A 233 13.63 13.16 4.41
CA PRO A 233 13.00 12.66 3.18
C PRO A 233 13.52 13.41 1.96
N SER A 234 13.79 12.69 0.88
CA SER A 234 14.20 13.27 -0.39
C SER A 234 13.03 13.97 -1.08
N TYR A 235 13.14 15.28 -1.28
CA TYR A 235 12.13 16.09 -1.98
C TYR A 235 12.04 15.74 -3.47
N ILE A 236 13.08 15.17 -4.05
CA ILE A 236 13.04 14.64 -5.43
C ILE A 236 12.11 13.44 -5.55
N LEU A 237 11.85 12.71 -4.45
CA LEU A 237 10.97 11.54 -4.42
C LEU A 237 9.52 11.87 -4.04
N MET A 238 9.22 13.11 -3.69
CA MET A 238 7.88 13.61 -3.39
C MET A 238 7.23 14.23 -4.62
#